data_3b80f412c4e9a682ccf4cde80eea95c5
#
_entry.id   3b80f412c4e9a682ccf4cde80eea95c5
#
_cell.length_a   1.000
_cell.length_b   1.000
_cell.length_c   1.000
_cell.angle_alpha   90.00
_cell.angle_beta   90.00
_cell.angle_gamma   90.00
#
_symmetry.space_group_name_H-M   'P 1'
#
loop_
_entity.id
_entity.type
_entity.pdbx_description
1 polymer ?
#
loop_
_entity_poly.entity_id
_entity_poly.type
_entity_poly.pdbx_seq_one_letter_code
_entity_poly.pdbx_strand_id
1 'polypeptide(L)'
;MYGETVEFENINRDNSYDTSVELVRALTKIEIQYSSTQTEEEFTFLGIKVLNTNAKGYVKSLGIPTQTSVKSVAADPVSINSKLKTASVYIAETNNNESNKIQILVHGRYKGTDCWYRLDMIKENEKDEITILKRNYKYVFALQNVNFLGRTESDVMEGDPDNKAFDARLMTLNAEEADILDITTDDEYFLGVNSSTLQSTVNDGGLCFAKLKILTNNVFQGWAIVDAPEGVTFNPGTTGGLANSDEQRKVETVWIYIDKTKVTKDFDFYVTTGKIRKV
;
A
#
# COMPACT_ATOMS: atom_id res chain seq x y z
N MET A 1 7.02 -4.39 -16.95
CA MET A 1 8.14 -3.56 -16.50
C MET A 1 8.89 -3.08 -17.71
N TYR A 2 9.42 -1.87 -17.67
CA TYR A 2 10.25 -1.29 -18.71
C TYR A 2 11.49 -0.69 -18.04
N GLY A 3 12.65 -0.84 -18.67
CA GLY A 3 13.89 -0.21 -18.24
C GLY A 3 14.76 0.09 -19.45
N GLU A 4 15.51 1.18 -19.38
CA GLU A 4 16.53 1.55 -20.35
C GLU A 4 17.87 1.64 -19.63
N THR A 5 18.93 1.26 -20.31
CA THR A 5 20.30 1.50 -19.87
C THR A 5 20.92 2.62 -20.72
N VAL A 6 22.00 3.20 -20.27
CA VAL A 6 22.83 4.08 -21.11
C VAL A 6 23.41 3.28 -22.26
N GLU A 7 23.45 3.91 -23.42
CA GLU A 7 24.10 3.34 -24.60
C GLU A 7 25.62 3.35 -24.38
N PHE A 8 26.26 2.20 -24.58
CA PHE A 8 27.70 2.09 -24.50
C PHE A 8 28.32 2.40 -25.87
N GLU A 9 29.11 3.46 -25.94
CA GLU A 9 29.93 3.75 -27.09
C GLU A 9 31.27 2.99 -26.96
N ASN A 10 31.72 2.35 -28.05
CA ASN A 10 33.02 1.68 -28.13
C ASN A 10 33.28 0.52 -27.17
N ILE A 11 32.38 -0.47 -27.16
CA ILE A 11 32.58 -1.72 -26.39
C ILE A 11 33.85 -2.43 -26.87
N ASN A 12 34.80 -2.65 -25.97
CA ASN A 12 36.06 -3.34 -26.23
C ASN A 12 36.04 -4.71 -25.50
N ARG A 13 36.70 -5.73 -26.11
CA ARG A 13 36.80 -7.08 -25.53
C ARG A 13 37.61 -7.13 -24.24
N ASP A 14 38.50 -6.21 -24.04
CA ASP A 14 39.46 -6.21 -22.93
C ASP A 14 38.94 -5.48 -21.69
N ASN A 15 37.75 -4.87 -21.76
CA ASN A 15 37.13 -4.16 -20.66
C ASN A 15 35.86 -4.86 -20.16
N SER A 16 35.68 -4.93 -18.86
CA SER A 16 34.40 -5.28 -18.23
C SER A 16 33.55 -4.02 -18.10
N TYR A 17 32.27 -4.13 -18.47
CA TYR A 17 31.31 -3.02 -18.37
C TYR A 17 30.20 -3.43 -17.41
N ASP A 18 30.12 -2.74 -16.28
CA ASP A 18 29.01 -2.87 -15.35
C ASP A 18 27.93 -1.85 -15.69
N THR A 19 26.69 -2.30 -15.80
CA THR A 19 25.56 -1.41 -16.01
C THR A 19 24.41 -1.82 -15.09
N SER A 20 23.65 -0.82 -14.65
CA SER A 20 22.41 -1.03 -13.93
C SER A 20 21.22 -0.60 -14.79
N VAL A 21 20.16 -1.36 -14.78
CA VAL A 21 18.89 -1.02 -15.41
C VAL A 21 17.84 -0.84 -14.35
N GLU A 22 17.29 0.37 -14.24
CA GLU A 22 16.13 0.60 -13.38
C GLU A 22 14.87 0.13 -14.09
N LEU A 23 14.17 -0.83 -13.47
CA LEU A 23 12.91 -1.38 -14.00
C LEU A 23 11.70 -0.67 -13.39
N VAL A 24 10.99 0.07 -14.22
CA VAL A 24 9.75 0.77 -13.86
C VAL A 24 8.54 -0.09 -14.23
N ARG A 25 7.60 -0.27 -13.30
CA ARG A 25 6.34 -0.95 -13.57
C ARG A 25 5.48 -0.10 -14.50
N ALA A 26 4.92 -0.70 -15.54
CA ALA A 26 4.03 0.01 -16.48
C ALA A 26 2.61 0.23 -15.93
N LEU A 27 2.27 -0.37 -14.81
CA LEU A 27 0.96 -0.35 -14.20
C LEU A 27 0.95 0.38 -12.86
N THR A 28 -0.22 0.82 -12.49
CA THR A 28 -0.61 1.35 -11.19
C THR A 28 -1.30 0.26 -10.41
N LYS A 29 -1.03 0.13 -9.11
CA LYS A 29 -1.77 -0.77 -8.21
C LYS A 29 -2.76 0.03 -7.38
N ILE A 30 -4.02 -0.37 -7.38
CA ILE A 30 -5.03 0.08 -6.41
C ILE A 30 -5.26 -1.08 -5.45
N GLU A 31 -5.24 -0.80 -4.16
CA GLU A 31 -5.42 -1.79 -3.10
C GLU A 31 -6.36 -1.25 -2.03
N ILE A 32 -7.30 -2.08 -1.62
CA ILE A 32 -8.12 -1.86 -0.44
C ILE A 32 -7.61 -2.76 0.67
N GLN A 33 -7.35 -2.18 1.83
CA GLN A 33 -7.02 -2.89 3.07
C GLN A 33 -8.14 -2.64 4.07
N TYR A 34 -8.76 -3.71 4.56
CA TYR A 34 -9.78 -3.64 5.58
C TYR A 34 -9.21 -4.09 6.92
N SER A 35 -8.96 -3.13 7.81
CA SER A 35 -8.36 -3.35 9.13
C SER A 35 -9.32 -2.92 10.23
N SER A 36 -10.46 -3.61 10.33
CA SER A 36 -11.48 -3.32 11.34
C SER A 36 -11.48 -4.34 12.46
N THR A 37 -11.95 -3.91 13.63
CA THR A 37 -12.29 -4.77 14.76
C THR A 37 -13.72 -5.32 14.67
N GLN A 38 -14.49 -4.93 13.66
CA GLN A 38 -15.85 -5.44 13.43
C GLN A 38 -15.84 -6.94 13.17
N THR A 39 -16.87 -7.62 13.69
CA THR A 39 -17.08 -9.05 13.44
C THR A 39 -17.57 -9.30 12.02
N GLU A 40 -17.42 -10.52 11.52
CA GLU A 40 -17.94 -10.89 10.19
C GLU A 40 -19.48 -10.81 10.10
N GLU A 41 -20.19 -10.91 11.24
CA GLU A 41 -21.63 -10.72 11.32
C GLU A 41 -22.02 -9.23 11.13
N GLU A 42 -21.17 -8.31 11.55
CA GLU A 42 -21.39 -6.87 11.38
C GLU A 42 -21.04 -6.42 9.97
N PHE A 43 -19.87 -6.80 9.50
CA PHE A 43 -19.45 -6.51 8.13
C PHE A 43 -18.43 -7.53 7.61
N THR A 44 -18.71 -8.06 6.41
CA THR A 44 -17.81 -8.91 5.64
C THR A 44 -17.37 -8.18 4.38
N PHE A 45 -16.07 -7.96 4.22
CA PHE A 45 -15.50 -7.45 2.97
C PHE A 45 -15.41 -8.58 1.95
N LEU A 46 -15.98 -8.42 0.74
CA LEU A 46 -16.07 -9.46 -0.28
C LEU A 46 -15.19 -9.21 -1.50
N GLY A 47 -14.92 -7.96 -1.85
CA GLY A 47 -14.09 -7.63 -3.01
C GLY A 47 -14.24 -6.21 -3.52
N ILE A 48 -13.65 -5.93 -4.68
CA ILE A 48 -13.69 -4.61 -5.32
C ILE A 48 -13.90 -4.69 -6.81
N LYS A 49 -14.48 -3.63 -7.39
CA LYS A 49 -14.45 -3.30 -8.81
C LYS A 49 -13.83 -1.92 -8.99
N VAL A 50 -13.13 -1.70 -10.10
CA VAL A 50 -12.61 -0.38 -10.46
C VAL A 50 -13.17 0.01 -11.82
N LEU A 51 -13.84 1.15 -11.87
CA LEU A 51 -14.50 1.66 -13.07
C LEU A 51 -13.74 2.84 -13.65
N ASN A 52 -14.00 3.16 -14.90
CA ASN A 52 -13.51 4.34 -15.60
C ASN A 52 -11.97 4.38 -15.73
N THR A 53 -11.36 3.24 -15.98
CA THR A 53 -9.91 3.14 -16.19
C THR A 53 -9.58 3.06 -17.69
N ASN A 54 -8.33 3.37 -18.04
CA ASN A 54 -7.84 3.16 -19.39
C ASN A 54 -7.78 1.67 -19.73
N ALA A 55 -8.34 1.29 -20.89
CA ALA A 55 -8.27 -0.08 -21.37
C ALA A 55 -6.87 -0.48 -21.85
N LYS A 56 -6.01 0.49 -22.17
CA LYS A 56 -4.64 0.29 -22.67
C LYS A 56 -3.69 1.27 -22.00
N GLY A 57 -2.44 0.87 -21.84
CA GLY A 57 -1.34 1.69 -21.34
C GLY A 57 -0.10 1.53 -22.20
N TYR A 58 0.84 2.45 -22.07
CA TYR A 58 2.15 2.33 -22.68
C TYR A 58 3.09 1.52 -21.81
N VAL A 59 3.90 0.64 -22.40
CA VAL A 59 4.98 -0.05 -21.67
C VAL A 59 6.09 0.94 -21.36
N LYS A 60 6.55 1.70 -22.38
CA LYS A 60 7.48 2.82 -22.21
C LYS A 60 6.73 4.05 -21.70
N SER A 61 7.39 4.87 -20.88
CA SER A 61 6.80 6.12 -20.39
C SER A 61 6.77 7.18 -21.51
N LEU A 62 5.70 7.19 -22.28
CA LEU A 62 5.41 8.16 -23.35
C LEU A 62 4.35 9.19 -22.96
N GLY A 63 4.06 9.32 -21.67
CA GLY A 63 2.96 10.11 -21.15
C GLY A 63 1.70 9.27 -20.91
N ILE A 64 0.62 9.92 -20.49
CA ILE A 64 -0.66 9.27 -20.22
C ILE A 64 -1.36 9.04 -21.55
N PRO A 65 -1.83 7.81 -21.83
CA PRO A 65 -2.59 7.55 -23.05
C PRO A 65 -3.82 8.46 -23.11
N THR A 66 -4.07 9.05 -24.28
CA THR A 66 -5.37 9.71 -24.51
C THR A 66 -6.45 8.67 -24.33
N GLN A 67 -7.41 8.95 -23.48
CA GLN A 67 -8.47 8.02 -23.11
C GLN A 67 -9.36 7.73 -24.34
N THR A 68 -9.11 6.62 -25.00
CA THR A 68 -9.83 6.22 -26.21
C THR A 68 -10.96 5.22 -25.92
N SER A 69 -10.94 4.60 -24.75
CA SER A 69 -12.01 3.72 -24.29
C SER A 69 -11.93 3.54 -22.78
N VAL A 70 -13.03 3.81 -22.12
CA VAL A 70 -13.23 3.56 -20.70
C VAL A 70 -13.69 2.13 -20.52
N LYS A 71 -13.09 1.41 -19.63
CA LYS A 71 -13.51 0.05 -19.30
C LYS A 71 -13.51 -0.16 -17.79
N SER A 72 -14.53 -0.86 -17.32
CA SER A 72 -14.49 -1.51 -16.02
C SER A 72 -13.38 -2.56 -16.01
N VAL A 73 -12.48 -2.50 -15.03
CA VAL A 73 -11.41 -3.51 -14.87
C VAL A 73 -11.94 -4.65 -14.07
N ALA A 74 -12.85 -5.30 -14.28
CA ALA A 74 -13.37 -6.57 -13.84
C ALA A 74 -14.88 -6.61 -14.08
N ALA A 75 -15.33 -7.52 -14.87
CA ALA A 75 -16.76 -7.85 -14.97
C ALA A 75 -17.27 -8.32 -13.60
N ASP A 76 -16.45 -9.04 -12.86
CA ASP A 76 -16.71 -9.53 -11.52
C ASP A 76 -15.80 -8.86 -10.47
N PRO A 77 -16.22 -8.75 -9.20
CA PRO A 77 -15.37 -8.23 -8.14
C PRO A 77 -14.10 -9.06 -7.99
N VAL A 78 -12.96 -8.40 -7.86
CA VAL A 78 -11.73 -9.07 -7.47
C VAL A 78 -11.88 -9.52 -6.04
N SER A 79 -11.77 -10.84 -5.80
CA SER A 79 -11.90 -11.44 -4.48
C SER A 79 -10.81 -10.99 -3.52
N ILE A 80 -11.11 -11.01 -2.24
CA ILE A 80 -10.17 -10.66 -1.19
C ILE A 80 -9.12 -11.75 -0.99
N ASN A 81 -7.93 -11.33 -0.55
CA ASN A 81 -7.02 -12.21 0.15
C ASN A 81 -7.52 -12.33 1.61
N SER A 82 -8.10 -13.48 1.96
CA SER A 82 -8.73 -13.68 3.26
C SER A 82 -7.77 -13.54 4.46
N LYS A 83 -6.48 -13.85 4.27
CA LYS A 83 -5.47 -13.72 5.34
C LYS A 83 -5.12 -12.26 5.61
N LEU A 84 -5.01 -11.45 4.55
CA LEU A 84 -4.59 -10.05 4.64
C LEU A 84 -5.79 -9.10 4.67
N LYS A 85 -7.00 -9.59 4.48
CA LYS A 85 -8.22 -8.79 4.28
C LYS A 85 -8.00 -7.67 3.24
N THR A 86 -7.34 -8.01 2.14
CA THR A 86 -6.98 -7.06 1.07
C THR A 86 -7.54 -7.49 -0.27
N ALA A 87 -7.90 -6.52 -1.11
CA ALA A 87 -8.19 -6.74 -2.53
C ALA A 87 -7.38 -5.76 -3.36
N SER A 88 -6.85 -6.18 -4.51
CA SER A 88 -6.04 -5.29 -5.33
C SER A 88 -6.27 -5.50 -6.82
N VAL A 89 -6.19 -4.40 -7.58
CA VAL A 89 -6.32 -4.35 -9.03
C VAL A 89 -5.13 -3.60 -9.63
N TYR A 90 -4.65 -4.08 -10.76
CA TYR A 90 -3.64 -3.39 -11.56
C TYR A 90 -4.30 -2.73 -12.75
N ILE A 91 -4.09 -1.44 -12.93
CA ILE A 91 -4.63 -0.64 -14.02
C ILE A 91 -3.52 0.06 -14.80
N ALA A 92 -3.81 0.44 -16.03
CA ALA A 92 -2.94 1.36 -16.78
C ALA A 92 -2.95 2.75 -16.13
N GLU A 93 -1.90 3.53 -16.39
CA GLU A 93 -1.84 4.95 -16.03
C GLU A 93 -3.05 5.68 -16.59
N THR A 94 -3.79 6.41 -15.76
CA THR A 94 -5.11 6.93 -16.09
C THR A 94 -5.30 8.34 -15.54
N ASN A 95 -5.85 9.25 -16.35
CA ASN A 95 -6.36 10.52 -15.87
C ASN A 95 -7.66 10.30 -15.06
N ASN A 96 -7.75 11.01 -13.95
CA ASN A 96 -8.93 11.06 -13.10
C ASN A 96 -9.47 12.49 -13.12
N ASN A 97 -10.40 12.78 -14.02
CA ASN A 97 -10.95 14.11 -14.23
C ASN A 97 -12.48 14.12 -14.08
N GLU A 98 -13.07 15.31 -14.00
CA GLU A 98 -14.51 15.51 -13.78
C GLU A 98 -15.41 14.70 -14.73
N SER A 99 -15.00 14.57 -15.99
CA SER A 99 -15.81 13.84 -17.00
C SER A 99 -15.66 12.33 -16.90
N ASN A 100 -14.66 11.82 -16.15
CA ASN A 100 -14.36 10.41 -16.06
C ASN A 100 -13.63 10.07 -14.77
N LYS A 101 -14.30 10.28 -13.65
CA LYS A 101 -13.75 9.94 -12.33
C LYS A 101 -13.61 8.43 -12.18
N ILE A 102 -12.43 8.01 -11.74
CA ILE A 102 -12.20 6.64 -11.35
C ILE A 102 -13.04 6.34 -10.11
N GLN A 103 -13.87 5.32 -10.19
CA GLN A 103 -14.70 4.86 -9.09
C GLN A 103 -14.21 3.50 -8.62
N ILE A 104 -14.02 3.35 -7.33
CA ILE A 104 -13.69 2.09 -6.69
C ILE A 104 -14.92 1.63 -5.94
N LEU A 105 -15.54 0.56 -6.43
CA LEU A 105 -16.70 -0.03 -5.79
C LEU A 105 -16.24 -1.13 -4.84
N VAL A 106 -16.55 -0.97 -3.58
CA VAL A 106 -16.29 -1.95 -2.52
C VAL A 106 -17.53 -2.83 -2.35
N HIS A 107 -17.39 -4.12 -2.58
CA HIS A 107 -18.43 -5.11 -2.33
C HIS A 107 -18.31 -5.65 -0.92
N GLY A 108 -19.39 -5.65 -0.19
CA GLY A 108 -19.44 -6.17 1.17
C GLY A 108 -20.80 -6.72 1.54
N ARG A 109 -20.87 -7.30 2.73
CA ARG A 109 -22.10 -7.75 3.36
C ARG A 109 -22.22 -7.07 4.72
N TYR A 110 -23.22 -6.19 4.86
CA TYR A 110 -23.50 -5.48 6.10
C TYR A 110 -24.67 -6.14 6.82
N LYS A 111 -24.43 -6.69 8.01
CA LYS A 111 -25.45 -7.42 8.82
C LYS A 111 -26.26 -8.44 8.00
N GLY A 112 -25.55 -9.22 7.20
CA GLY A 112 -26.15 -10.26 6.35
C GLY A 112 -26.69 -9.78 4.99
N THR A 113 -26.74 -8.48 4.70
CA THR A 113 -27.23 -7.91 3.44
C THR A 113 -26.09 -7.55 2.51
N ASP A 114 -26.08 -8.08 1.29
CA ASP A 114 -25.09 -7.73 0.25
C ASP A 114 -25.31 -6.29 -0.19
N CYS A 115 -24.21 -5.53 -0.27
CA CYS A 115 -24.27 -4.12 -0.63
C CYS A 115 -22.93 -3.63 -1.19
N TRP A 116 -22.98 -2.44 -1.78
CA TRP A 116 -21.87 -1.78 -2.42
C TRP A 116 -21.66 -0.39 -1.88
N TYR A 117 -20.40 0.05 -1.91
CA TYR A 117 -19.96 1.38 -1.49
C TYR A 117 -19.03 1.93 -2.55
N ARG A 118 -19.00 3.24 -2.71
CA ARG A 118 -18.13 3.92 -3.67
C ARG A 118 -17.07 4.72 -2.97
N LEU A 119 -15.83 4.53 -3.39
CA LEU A 119 -14.70 5.37 -3.02
C LEU A 119 -14.19 6.11 -4.26
N ASP A 120 -13.97 7.41 -4.10
CA ASP A 120 -13.31 8.25 -5.09
C ASP A 120 -11.86 8.50 -4.67
N MET A 121 -11.00 8.86 -5.63
CA MET A 121 -9.57 9.11 -5.42
C MET A 121 -9.32 10.48 -4.76
N ILE A 122 -9.82 10.64 -3.52
CA ILE A 122 -9.76 11.88 -2.75
C ILE A 122 -8.94 11.62 -1.49
N LYS A 123 -7.94 12.45 -1.21
CA LYS A 123 -7.19 12.42 0.05
C LYS A 123 -8.01 13.13 1.14
N GLU A 124 -8.11 12.52 2.30
CA GLU A 124 -9.01 12.97 3.38
C GLU A 124 -8.74 14.39 3.88
N ASN A 125 -7.48 14.77 4.02
CA ASN A 125 -7.05 16.07 4.51
C ASN A 125 -6.72 17.09 3.41
N GLU A 126 -6.75 16.68 2.17
CA GLU A 126 -6.50 17.53 1.02
C GLU A 126 -7.81 17.65 0.26
N LYS A 127 -8.24 18.88 0.00
CA LYS A 127 -9.37 19.14 -0.91
C LYS A 127 -9.07 18.72 -2.35
N ASP A 128 -7.86 18.24 -2.58
CA ASP A 128 -7.35 17.93 -3.90
C ASP A 128 -7.58 16.45 -4.22
N GLU A 129 -8.39 16.23 -5.23
CA GLU A 129 -8.53 14.93 -5.87
C GLU A 129 -7.20 14.54 -6.53
N ILE A 130 -6.88 13.25 -6.53
CA ILE A 130 -5.78 12.74 -7.34
C ILE A 130 -6.22 12.81 -8.81
N THR A 131 -5.64 13.73 -9.56
CA THR A 131 -6.01 13.97 -10.96
C THR A 131 -5.39 12.97 -11.93
N ILE A 132 -4.35 12.25 -11.50
CA ILE A 132 -3.63 11.27 -12.33
C ILE A 132 -3.21 10.09 -11.46
N LEU A 133 -3.59 8.88 -11.86
CA LEU A 133 -3.01 7.66 -11.31
C LEU A 133 -1.79 7.28 -12.11
N LYS A 134 -0.62 7.45 -11.49
CA LYS A 134 0.69 7.27 -12.12
C LYS A 134 1.12 5.80 -12.09
N ARG A 135 1.78 5.35 -13.16
CA ARG A 135 2.49 4.06 -13.17
C ARG A 135 3.51 3.96 -12.04
N ASN A 136 3.86 2.76 -11.66
CA ASN A 136 4.84 2.48 -10.60
C ASN A 136 4.45 3.00 -9.21
N TYR A 137 3.18 3.44 -9.05
CA TYR A 137 2.60 3.85 -7.78
C TYR A 137 1.60 2.81 -7.28
N LYS A 138 1.45 2.74 -5.97
CA LYS A 138 0.43 1.99 -5.25
C LYS A 138 -0.46 2.97 -4.51
N TYR A 139 -1.75 2.90 -4.77
CA TYR A 139 -2.79 3.66 -4.07
C TYR A 139 -3.51 2.73 -3.13
N VAL A 140 -3.43 3.00 -1.83
CA VAL A 140 -3.99 2.15 -0.78
C VAL A 140 -5.10 2.89 -0.09
N PHE A 141 -6.30 2.31 -0.08
CA PHE A 141 -7.37 2.74 0.79
C PHE A 141 -7.37 1.84 2.03
N ALA A 142 -7.11 2.44 3.18
CA ALA A 142 -7.32 1.79 4.46
C ALA A 142 -8.77 2.05 4.91
N LEU A 143 -9.56 0.99 5.00
CA LEU A 143 -10.92 1.03 5.52
C LEU A 143 -10.91 0.56 6.97
N GLN A 144 -11.55 1.32 7.85
CA GLN A 144 -11.64 0.96 9.26
C GLN A 144 -12.99 0.32 9.59
N ASN A 145 -14.02 1.12 9.77
CA ASN A 145 -15.32 0.63 10.20
C ASN A 145 -16.42 0.95 9.19
N VAL A 146 -17.36 0.02 9.05
CA VAL A 146 -18.54 0.19 8.21
C VAL A 146 -19.76 0.27 9.13
N ASN A 147 -20.36 1.44 9.23
CA ASN A 147 -21.44 1.71 10.20
C ASN A 147 -22.83 1.89 9.57
N PHE A 148 -22.95 1.65 8.27
CA PHE A 148 -24.22 1.83 7.56
C PHE A 148 -24.37 0.81 6.42
N LEU A 149 -25.61 0.56 6.04
CA LEU A 149 -25.95 -0.29 4.91
C LEU A 149 -25.58 0.43 3.61
N GLY A 150 -24.79 -0.21 2.77
CA GLY A 150 -24.48 0.27 1.43
C GLY A 150 -25.70 0.24 0.48
N ARG A 151 -25.42 0.54 -0.77
CA ARG A 151 -26.43 0.63 -1.86
C ARG A 151 -26.40 -0.62 -2.74
N THR A 152 -27.34 -0.70 -3.69
CA THR A 152 -27.22 -1.66 -4.78
C THR A 152 -26.06 -1.30 -5.71
N GLU A 153 -25.58 -2.24 -6.51
CA GLU A 153 -24.48 -1.95 -7.44
C GLU A 153 -24.80 -0.84 -8.44
N SER A 154 -26.05 -0.77 -8.90
CA SER A 154 -26.51 0.29 -9.82
C SER A 154 -26.56 1.67 -9.14
N ASP A 155 -27.12 1.73 -7.94
CA ASP A 155 -27.33 3.01 -7.24
C ASP A 155 -26.01 3.62 -6.74
N VAL A 156 -25.04 2.77 -6.41
CA VAL A 156 -23.74 3.24 -5.92
C VAL A 156 -22.91 3.93 -7.00
N MET A 157 -23.10 3.55 -8.27
CA MET A 157 -22.39 4.17 -9.40
C MET A 157 -22.84 5.61 -9.66
N GLU A 158 -24.10 5.93 -9.38
CA GLU A 158 -24.70 7.24 -9.63
C GLU A 158 -24.68 8.18 -8.42
N GLY A 159 -24.49 7.62 -7.21
CA GLY A 159 -24.52 8.37 -5.96
C GLY A 159 -23.21 9.07 -5.60
N ASP A 160 -23.22 9.76 -4.47
CA ASP A 160 -22.02 10.38 -3.89
C ASP A 160 -21.05 9.34 -3.35
N PRO A 161 -19.76 9.67 -3.27
CA PRO A 161 -18.75 8.77 -2.70
C PRO A 161 -18.91 8.61 -1.19
N ASP A 162 -18.58 7.42 -0.71
CA ASP A 162 -18.70 7.02 0.69
C ASP A 162 -17.39 7.17 1.49
N ASN A 163 -16.37 7.86 0.94
CA ASN A 163 -15.05 7.99 1.57
C ASN A 163 -15.11 8.41 3.05
N LYS A 164 -15.92 9.44 3.35
CA LYS A 164 -16.07 9.95 4.74
C LYS A 164 -16.81 8.97 5.66
N ALA A 165 -17.75 8.23 5.12
CA ALA A 165 -18.57 7.30 5.87
C ALA A 165 -17.80 6.02 6.27
N PHE A 166 -16.70 5.74 5.58
CA PHE A 166 -15.79 4.63 5.86
C PHE A 166 -14.58 5.00 6.72
N ASP A 167 -14.40 6.29 7.06
CA ASP A 167 -13.09 6.76 7.52
C ASP A 167 -11.96 6.25 6.58
N ALA A 168 -12.25 6.25 5.27
CA ALA A 168 -11.36 5.70 4.28
C ALA A 168 -10.18 6.65 4.03
N ARG A 169 -8.97 6.20 4.36
CA ARG A 169 -7.75 6.95 4.08
C ARG A 169 -7.10 6.47 2.79
N LEU A 170 -6.87 7.42 1.89
CA LEU A 170 -6.12 7.17 0.67
C LEU A 170 -4.65 7.52 0.86
N MET A 171 -3.79 6.52 0.76
CA MET A 171 -2.34 6.68 0.79
C MET A 171 -1.77 6.44 -0.60
N THR A 172 -0.83 7.27 -0.99
CA THR A 172 -0.07 7.12 -2.24
C THR A 172 1.34 6.68 -1.91
N LEU A 173 1.71 5.49 -2.35
CA LEU A 173 3.03 4.91 -2.17
C LEU A 173 3.76 4.87 -3.52
N ASN A 174 4.97 5.40 -3.57
CA ASN A 174 5.83 5.34 -4.75
C ASN A 174 6.55 3.98 -4.87
N ALA A 175 7.43 3.83 -5.85
CA ALA A 175 8.15 2.58 -6.08
C ALA A 175 9.03 2.13 -4.90
N GLU A 176 9.64 3.08 -4.19
CA GLU A 176 10.52 2.81 -3.04
C GLU A 176 9.71 2.35 -1.82
N GLU A 177 8.47 2.83 -1.71
CA GLU A 177 7.52 2.48 -0.65
C GLU A 177 6.70 1.21 -0.97
N ALA A 178 6.84 0.65 -2.17
CA ALA A 178 6.01 -0.46 -2.66
C ALA A 178 6.13 -1.76 -1.84
N ASP A 179 7.21 -1.93 -1.10
CA ASP A 179 7.45 -3.08 -0.22
C ASP A 179 6.67 -2.98 1.10
N ILE A 180 6.05 -1.84 1.39
CA ILE A 180 5.17 -1.68 2.55
C ILE A 180 3.84 -2.37 2.23
N LEU A 181 3.62 -3.51 2.87
CA LEU A 181 2.50 -4.39 2.54
C LEU A 181 1.38 -4.34 3.57
N ASP A 182 1.71 -4.08 4.82
CA ASP A 182 0.80 -4.10 5.94
C ASP A 182 0.74 -2.71 6.61
N ILE A 183 -0.40 -2.03 6.45
CA ILE A 183 -0.58 -0.64 6.88
C ILE A 183 -1.71 -0.59 7.91
N THR A 184 -1.46 0.13 8.99
CA THR A 184 -2.44 0.45 10.03
C THR A 184 -2.56 1.97 10.13
N THR A 185 -3.76 2.48 10.29
CA THR A 185 -4.04 3.91 10.42
C THR A 185 -4.80 4.21 11.70
N ASP A 186 -4.62 5.41 12.22
CA ASP A 186 -5.54 6.05 13.16
C ASP A 186 -6.11 7.31 12.52
N ASP A 187 -6.74 8.20 13.32
CA ASP A 187 -7.37 9.42 12.82
C ASP A 187 -6.37 10.43 12.22
N GLU A 188 -5.08 10.30 12.51
CA GLU A 188 -4.07 11.30 12.16
C GLU A 188 -2.91 10.72 11.34
N TYR A 189 -2.46 9.51 11.70
CA TYR A 189 -1.26 8.93 11.12
C TYR A 189 -1.51 7.55 10.51
N PHE A 190 -0.53 7.10 9.71
CA PHE A 190 -0.40 5.70 9.35
C PHE A 190 0.96 5.14 9.76
N LEU A 191 0.99 3.85 9.98
CA LEU A 191 2.18 3.04 10.17
C LEU A 191 2.15 1.85 9.23
N GLY A 192 3.13 1.77 8.36
CA GLY A 192 3.29 0.68 7.41
C GLY A 192 4.55 -0.12 7.69
N VAL A 193 4.46 -1.45 7.56
CA VAL A 193 5.59 -2.36 7.62
C VAL A 193 5.61 -3.29 6.42
N ASN A 194 6.76 -3.86 6.09
CA ASN A 194 6.84 -4.84 5.00
C ASN A 194 6.17 -6.17 5.36
N SER A 195 6.10 -6.52 6.62
CA SER A 195 5.39 -7.71 7.11
C SER A 195 5.18 -7.59 8.62
N SER A 196 4.05 -8.07 9.12
CA SER A 196 3.78 -8.28 10.55
C SER A 196 4.37 -9.60 11.07
N THR A 197 4.86 -10.48 10.21
CA THR A 197 5.56 -11.70 10.57
C THR A 197 6.89 -11.77 9.83
N LEU A 198 7.98 -11.77 10.58
CA LEU A 198 9.33 -11.84 10.03
C LEU A 198 9.96 -13.21 10.29
N GLN A 199 10.59 -13.75 9.26
CA GLN A 199 11.41 -14.95 9.41
C GLN A 199 12.87 -14.54 9.51
N SER A 200 13.55 -15.03 10.54
CA SER A 200 14.99 -14.81 10.67
C SER A 200 15.76 -15.75 9.74
N THR A 201 16.82 -15.22 9.17
CA THR A 201 17.81 -15.99 8.41
C THR A 201 19.12 -16.06 9.17
N VAL A 202 19.91 -17.12 8.88
CA VAL A 202 21.24 -17.29 9.45
C VAL A 202 22.26 -17.19 8.31
N ASN A 203 23.22 -16.29 8.43
CA ASN A 203 24.29 -16.19 7.45
C ASN A 203 25.38 -17.26 7.68
N ASP A 204 26.37 -17.34 6.78
CA ASP A 204 27.49 -18.29 6.86
C ASP A 204 28.34 -18.13 8.12
N GLY A 205 28.32 -16.95 8.75
CA GLY A 205 28.98 -16.67 10.02
C GLY A 205 28.14 -17.02 11.26
N GLY A 206 26.96 -17.64 11.09
CA GLY A 206 26.07 -18.03 12.19
C GLY A 206 25.25 -16.88 12.79
N LEU A 207 25.33 -15.67 12.24
CA LEU A 207 24.53 -14.52 12.67
C LEU A 207 23.07 -14.70 12.27
N CYS A 208 22.16 -14.64 13.24
CA CYS A 208 20.73 -14.70 13.02
C CYS A 208 20.17 -13.29 12.88
N PHE A 209 19.49 -13.01 11.77
CA PHE A 209 18.93 -11.68 11.50
C PHE A 209 17.62 -11.72 10.71
N ALA A 210 16.86 -10.63 10.82
CA ALA A 210 15.69 -10.36 10.00
C ALA A 210 15.74 -8.90 9.50
N LYS A 211 14.92 -8.60 8.48
CA LYS A 211 14.83 -7.25 7.90
C LYS A 211 13.41 -6.73 8.04
N LEU A 212 13.27 -5.62 8.72
CA LEU A 212 12.03 -4.86 8.86
C LEU A 212 12.15 -3.56 8.07
N LYS A 213 11.15 -3.26 7.25
CA LYS A 213 10.98 -1.94 6.62
C LYS A 213 9.82 -1.24 7.28
N ILE A 214 9.99 0.03 7.61
CA ILE A 214 9.01 0.86 8.32
C ILE A 214 8.79 2.15 7.53
N LEU A 215 7.53 2.58 7.45
CA LEU A 215 7.11 3.85 6.88
C LEU A 215 6.00 4.47 7.72
N THR A 216 6.09 5.76 8.00
CA THR A 216 5.02 6.54 8.65
C THR A 216 4.93 7.93 8.05
N ASN A 217 3.74 8.56 8.11
CA ASN A 217 3.57 9.99 7.85
C ASN A 217 3.65 10.84 9.12
N ASN A 218 3.85 10.24 10.29
CA ASN A 218 4.13 10.98 11.53
C ASN A 218 5.60 11.43 11.55
N VAL A 219 5.97 12.29 10.62
CA VAL A 219 7.36 12.70 10.39
C VAL A 219 7.96 13.56 11.51
N PHE A 220 7.13 14.11 12.39
CA PHE A 220 7.60 14.94 13.52
C PHE A 220 7.92 14.13 14.78
N GLN A 221 7.26 13.01 15.00
CA GLN A 221 7.50 12.10 16.12
C GLN A 221 8.18 10.80 15.68
N GLY A 222 8.00 10.43 14.39
CA GLY A 222 8.55 9.22 13.82
C GLY A 222 7.88 7.96 14.36
N TRP A 223 8.64 6.88 14.34
CA TRP A 223 8.26 5.57 14.86
C TRP A 223 9.22 5.10 15.96
N ALA A 224 8.76 4.19 16.79
CA ALA A 224 9.58 3.52 17.79
C ALA A 224 9.30 2.02 17.84
N ILE A 225 10.32 1.22 18.12
CA ILE A 225 10.20 -0.21 18.44
C ILE A 225 10.23 -0.36 19.96
N VAL A 226 9.25 -1.09 20.48
CA VAL A 226 9.08 -1.30 21.92
C VAL A 226 8.84 -2.78 22.24
N ASP A 227 9.07 -3.15 23.49
CA ASP A 227 8.80 -4.48 24.06
C ASP A 227 9.58 -5.64 23.40
N ALA A 228 10.74 -5.33 22.82
CA ALA A 228 11.62 -6.37 22.32
C ALA A 228 12.31 -7.12 23.48
N PRO A 229 12.46 -8.46 23.38
CA PRO A 229 13.10 -9.23 24.44
C PRO A 229 14.61 -8.96 24.51
N GLU A 230 15.19 -9.30 25.68
CA GLU A 230 16.64 -9.31 25.82
C GLU A 230 17.30 -10.26 24.81
N GLY A 231 18.40 -9.84 24.20
CA GLY A 231 19.09 -10.61 23.16
C GLY A 231 18.65 -10.24 21.73
N VAL A 232 17.71 -9.30 21.57
CA VAL A 232 17.35 -8.71 20.27
C VAL A 232 17.91 -7.30 20.18
N THR A 233 18.62 -7.00 19.10
CA THR A 233 19.19 -5.68 18.84
C THR A 233 18.77 -5.18 17.45
N PHE A 234 18.74 -3.86 17.29
CA PHE A 234 18.26 -3.18 16.09
C PHE A 234 19.31 -2.23 15.53
N ASN A 235 19.49 -2.24 14.22
CA ASN A 235 20.39 -1.34 13.52
C ASN A 235 19.63 -0.64 12.38
N PRO A 236 19.59 0.69 12.32
CA PRO A 236 20.39 1.66 13.06
C PRO A 236 19.93 1.93 14.50
N GLY A 237 18.74 1.50 14.91
CA GLY A 237 18.22 1.72 16.26
C GLY A 237 16.75 1.35 16.38
N THR A 238 16.14 1.74 17.50
CA THR A 238 14.73 1.48 17.83
C THR A 238 13.81 2.66 17.53
N THR A 239 14.30 3.73 16.92
CA THR A 239 13.51 4.92 16.55
C THR A 239 13.95 5.44 15.19
N GLY A 240 13.05 6.09 14.47
CA GLY A 240 13.30 6.71 13.16
C GLY A 240 12.07 7.39 12.59
N GLY A 241 12.07 7.60 11.28
CA GLY A 241 10.93 8.17 10.53
C GLY A 241 10.80 9.69 10.62
N LEU A 242 11.81 10.41 11.16
CA LEU A 242 11.78 11.86 11.27
C LEU A 242 12.07 12.53 9.92
N ALA A 243 11.24 13.52 9.56
CA ALA A 243 11.44 14.36 8.39
C ALA A 243 10.81 15.75 8.59
N ASN A 244 11.11 16.68 7.69
CA ASN A 244 10.58 18.05 7.77
C ASN A 244 9.16 18.17 7.21
N SER A 245 8.75 17.25 6.33
CA SER A 245 7.40 17.17 5.77
C SER A 245 7.07 15.74 5.35
N ASP A 246 5.78 15.44 5.14
CA ASP A 246 5.32 14.13 4.68
C ASP A 246 5.89 13.76 3.28
N GLU A 247 6.12 14.75 2.42
CA GLU A 247 6.74 14.50 1.11
C GLU A 247 8.20 14.01 1.22
N GLN A 248 8.86 14.29 2.34
CA GLN A 248 10.24 13.85 2.63
C GLN A 248 10.32 12.54 3.39
N ARG A 249 9.15 11.95 3.74
CA ARG A 249 9.13 10.62 4.37
C ARG A 249 9.82 9.60 3.46
N LYS A 250 10.42 8.62 4.07
CA LYS A 250 11.06 7.51 3.36
C LYS A 250 10.90 6.20 4.12
N VAL A 251 10.95 5.11 3.36
CA VAL A 251 11.04 3.77 3.96
C VAL A 251 12.39 3.63 4.66
N GLU A 252 12.35 3.32 5.93
CA GLU A 252 13.55 2.99 6.70
C GLU A 252 13.68 1.50 6.87
N THR A 253 14.91 1.02 6.73
CA THR A 253 15.23 -0.39 6.93
C THR A 253 15.90 -0.56 8.30
N VAL A 254 15.33 -1.45 9.11
CA VAL A 254 15.87 -1.85 10.40
C VAL A 254 16.29 -3.31 10.28
N TRP A 255 17.57 -3.57 10.56
CA TRP A 255 18.10 -4.91 10.70
C TRP A 255 17.93 -5.36 12.14
N ILE A 256 17.35 -6.51 12.33
CA ILE A 256 17.07 -7.12 13.62
C ILE A 256 18.06 -8.27 13.79
N TYR A 257 18.89 -8.20 14.79
CA TYR A 257 19.87 -9.23 15.13
C TYR A 257 19.44 -9.97 16.38
N ILE A 258 19.51 -11.30 16.33
CA ILE A 258 18.96 -12.19 17.34
C ILE A 258 20.08 -13.03 17.93
N ASP A 259 20.33 -12.88 19.23
CA ASP A 259 21.23 -13.74 19.99
C ASP A 259 20.50 -15.05 20.35
N LYS A 260 20.80 -16.12 19.61
CA LYS A 260 20.18 -17.44 19.80
C LYS A 260 20.49 -18.08 21.16
N THR A 261 21.48 -17.58 21.89
CA THR A 261 21.77 -18.08 23.24
C THR A 261 20.78 -17.54 24.27
N LYS A 262 20.16 -16.39 23.98
CA LYS A 262 19.17 -15.72 24.84
C LYS A 262 17.75 -15.90 24.35
N VAL A 263 17.54 -15.89 23.02
CA VAL A 263 16.23 -16.00 22.38
C VAL A 263 16.09 -17.38 21.73
N THR A 264 15.35 -18.26 22.37
CA THR A 264 15.19 -19.68 21.95
C THR A 264 13.80 -20.02 21.42
N LYS A 265 12.89 -19.04 21.40
CA LYS A 265 11.50 -19.19 20.94
C LYS A 265 11.09 -18.00 20.08
N ASP A 266 10.00 -18.14 19.37
CA ASP A 266 9.33 -17.02 18.71
C ASP A 266 8.95 -15.95 19.75
N PHE A 267 9.02 -14.70 19.34
CA PHE A 267 8.74 -13.55 20.18
C PHE A 267 8.04 -12.46 19.38
N ASP A 268 7.33 -11.61 20.10
CA ASP A 268 6.69 -10.42 19.55
C ASP A 268 7.42 -9.17 20.03
N PHE A 269 7.39 -8.15 19.19
CA PHE A 269 7.72 -6.77 19.53
C PHE A 269 6.76 -5.84 18.79
N TYR A 270 6.72 -4.58 19.16
CA TYR A 270 5.80 -3.65 18.54
C TYR A 270 6.52 -2.49 17.89
N VAL A 271 6.01 -2.07 16.74
CA VAL A 271 6.32 -0.77 16.13
C VAL A 271 5.18 0.19 16.46
N THR A 272 5.51 1.38 16.93
CA THR A 272 4.53 2.37 17.36
C THR A 272 4.73 3.72 16.68
N THR A 273 3.66 4.45 16.42
CA THR A 273 3.67 5.86 16.03
C THR A 273 2.36 6.50 16.46
N GLY A 274 2.39 7.68 17.10
CA GLY A 274 1.19 8.28 17.67
C GLY A 274 0.45 7.30 18.59
N LYS A 275 -0.81 7.01 18.29
CA LYS A 275 -1.64 6.02 19.01
C LYS A 275 -1.55 4.60 18.40
N ILE A 276 -0.92 4.46 17.24
CA ILE A 276 -0.82 3.19 16.53
C ILE A 276 0.21 2.31 17.21
N ARG A 277 -0.16 1.06 17.45
CA ARG A 277 0.73 0.00 17.93
C ARG A 277 0.52 -1.25 17.08
N LYS A 278 1.57 -1.69 16.42
CA LYS A 278 1.55 -2.81 15.48
C LYS A 278 2.56 -3.88 15.89
N VAL A 279 2.11 -5.15 15.94
CA VAL A 279 2.95 -6.33 16.17
C VAL A 279 3.83 -6.60 14.95
#